data_654490f484a93623fc6c4e2533cb11ce
#
_entry.id   654490f484a93623fc6c4e2533cb11ce
#
_cell.length_a   1.000
_cell.length_b   1.000
_cell.length_c   1.000
_cell.angle_alpha   90.00
_cell.angle_beta   90.00
_cell.angle_gamma   90.00
#
_symmetry.space_group_name_H-M   'P 1'
#
loop_
_entity.id
_entity.type
_entity.pdbx_description
1 polymer ?
#
loop_
_entity_poly.entity_id
_entity_poly.type
_entity_poly.pdbx_seq_one_letter_code
_entity_poly.pdbx_strand_id
1 'polypeptide(L)'
;SGDDTEAAGNNLYGNLKQLYLLKQQKRSLKIILSFGGWTYSQDGHFAFVTNATSRATFVKTAVQLLEDNGFDGLDIDWEYPATEAETTSMVDLLAEMRAALDAHAKAKGDKTPYEISVAVPAGSQNYLPLKVKQMDKYVSYWNLMAYDYAGSWSEVSDYLANVYGGAYSGASTSAATTWYLQNGVSPKKFVIGMPLYGVGFENTTGIFQPYNGVGPGTWEEGIYDYKALPFDGAKVVNDFKNISSYSYDRVKRELISYDTPVIAAAKAAWINLHGLAGGMFWDLSGDKNGTESLAWTTAKVMQKLDDTPNHLNYPGSQFDNMRAGMKGVKNPHRRRFEDHF
;
A
#
# COMPACT_ATOMS: atom_id res chain seq x y z
N SER A 1 9.45 -16.40 18.64
CA SER A 1 8.79 -15.08 18.72
C SER A 1 8.92 -14.45 20.11
N GLY A 2 9.31 -15.17 21.16
CA GLY A 2 9.39 -14.68 22.54
C GLY A 2 8.04 -14.35 23.18
N ASP A 3 6.95 -14.83 22.60
CA ASP A 3 5.63 -14.74 23.19
C ASP A 3 5.48 -15.77 24.31
N ASP A 4 4.91 -15.34 25.45
CA ASP A 4 4.48 -16.22 26.53
C ASP A 4 3.14 -16.85 26.14
N THR A 5 3.20 -18.03 25.51
CA THR A 5 2.01 -18.78 25.08
C THR A 5 1.39 -19.61 26.21
N GLU A 6 2.02 -19.66 27.37
CA GLU A 6 1.53 -20.36 28.55
C GLU A 6 0.69 -19.49 29.47
N ALA A 7 0.57 -18.17 29.15
CA ALA A 7 -0.29 -17.26 29.89
C ALA A 7 -1.75 -17.73 29.82
N ALA A 8 -2.43 -17.74 30.99
CA ALA A 8 -3.83 -18.15 31.07
C ALA A 8 -4.75 -17.24 30.25
N GLY A 9 -5.81 -17.82 29.66
CA GLY A 9 -6.82 -17.09 28.91
C GLY A 9 -6.65 -17.18 27.38
N ASN A 10 -7.61 -16.58 26.67
CA ASN A 10 -7.57 -16.45 25.21
C ASN A 10 -6.77 -15.21 24.84
N ASN A 11 -5.50 -15.36 24.47
CA ASN A 11 -4.61 -14.23 24.24
C ASN A 11 -4.20 -14.09 22.76
N LEU A 12 -4.06 -12.84 22.29
CA LEU A 12 -3.47 -12.51 21.01
C LEU A 12 -1.94 -12.63 21.08
N TYR A 13 -1.34 -13.27 20.09
CA TYR A 13 0.10 -13.50 19.97
C TYR A 13 0.65 -13.08 18.59
N GLY A 14 1.95 -13.30 18.38
CA GLY A 14 2.62 -13.16 17.11
C GLY A 14 2.68 -11.71 16.61
N ASN A 15 2.69 -11.58 15.29
CA ASN A 15 2.86 -10.27 14.65
C ASN A 15 1.75 -9.27 15.00
N LEU A 16 0.51 -9.71 15.13
CA LEU A 16 -0.62 -8.84 15.47
C LEU A 16 -0.45 -8.23 16.86
N LYS A 17 0.01 -9.02 17.84
CA LYS A 17 0.38 -8.50 19.16
C LYS A 17 1.51 -7.48 19.06
N GLN A 18 2.55 -7.76 18.29
CA GLN A 18 3.68 -6.85 18.11
C GLN A 18 3.25 -5.51 17.46
N LEU A 19 2.39 -5.56 16.47
CA LEU A 19 1.81 -4.37 15.84
C LEU A 19 1.04 -3.52 16.85
N TYR A 20 0.23 -4.13 17.71
CA TYR A 20 -0.46 -3.39 18.77
C TYR A 20 0.54 -2.73 19.77
N LEU A 21 1.60 -3.43 20.14
CA LEU A 21 2.64 -2.86 21.01
C LEU A 21 3.38 -1.67 20.37
N LEU A 22 3.60 -1.72 19.03
CA LEU A 22 4.13 -0.58 18.29
C LEU A 22 3.18 0.61 18.30
N LYS A 23 1.86 0.39 18.17
CA LYS A 23 0.85 1.46 18.30
C LYS A 23 0.89 2.16 19.64
N GLN A 24 1.15 1.42 20.71
CA GLN A 24 1.32 2.01 22.06
C GLN A 24 2.54 2.92 22.15
N GLN A 25 3.62 2.59 21.45
CA GLN A 25 4.85 3.40 21.45
C GLN A 25 4.72 4.63 20.55
N LYS A 26 4.12 4.44 19.36
CA LYS A 26 3.94 5.50 18.37
C LYS A 26 2.45 5.75 18.15
N ARG A 27 1.90 6.75 18.85
CA ARG A 27 0.45 7.04 18.85
C ARG A 27 -0.10 7.48 17.50
N SER A 28 0.74 7.95 16.59
CA SER A 28 0.36 8.28 15.21
C SER A 28 0.44 7.09 14.23
N LEU A 29 1.00 5.95 14.65
CA LEU A 29 1.01 4.73 13.84
C LEU A 29 -0.37 4.10 13.84
N LYS A 30 -0.99 3.98 12.67
CA LYS A 30 -2.25 3.27 12.46
C LYS A 30 -2.00 1.95 11.75
N ILE A 31 -2.71 0.92 12.15
CA ILE A 31 -2.64 -0.41 11.53
C ILE A 31 -4.00 -0.70 10.90
N ILE A 32 -3.99 -0.89 9.60
CA ILE A 32 -5.18 -1.11 8.76
C ILE A 32 -5.19 -2.56 8.29
N LEU A 33 -6.33 -3.23 8.36
CA LEU A 33 -6.51 -4.59 7.84
C LEU A 33 -6.95 -4.52 6.38
N SER A 34 -6.12 -5.03 5.47
CA SER A 34 -6.43 -5.10 4.04
C SER A 34 -7.09 -6.43 3.68
N PHE A 35 -8.11 -6.35 2.83
CA PHE A 35 -8.82 -7.49 2.24
C PHE A 35 -8.65 -7.45 0.73
N GLY A 36 -8.08 -8.51 0.16
CA GLY A 36 -7.95 -8.61 -1.28
C GLY A 36 -6.53 -8.93 -1.77
N GLY A 37 -6.08 -8.13 -2.72
CA GLY A 37 -4.88 -8.34 -3.51
C GLY A 37 -5.15 -9.11 -4.80
N TRP A 38 -4.13 -9.16 -5.67
CA TRP A 38 -4.24 -9.72 -7.01
C TRP A 38 -4.79 -11.15 -7.03
N THR A 39 -4.12 -12.10 -6.37
CA THR A 39 -4.53 -13.51 -6.39
C THR A 39 -5.94 -13.70 -5.86
N TYR A 40 -6.26 -13.09 -4.71
CA TYR A 40 -7.60 -13.16 -4.12
C TYR A 40 -8.68 -12.63 -5.08
N SER A 41 -8.39 -11.54 -5.77
CA SER A 41 -9.31 -10.93 -6.73
C SER A 41 -9.49 -11.79 -7.98
N GLN A 42 -8.38 -12.33 -8.55
CA GLN A 42 -8.43 -13.16 -9.75
C GLN A 42 -9.11 -14.52 -9.51
N ASP A 43 -9.01 -15.06 -8.30
CA ASP A 43 -9.74 -16.27 -7.90
C ASP A 43 -11.25 -16.03 -7.67
N GLY A 44 -11.73 -14.79 -7.88
CA GLY A 44 -13.14 -14.42 -7.84
C GLY A 44 -13.71 -14.31 -6.42
N HIS A 45 -12.88 -14.19 -5.40
CA HIS A 45 -13.31 -14.13 -4.00
C HIS A 45 -14.12 -12.86 -3.67
N PHE A 46 -14.08 -11.83 -4.50
CA PHE A 46 -14.96 -10.65 -4.37
C PHE A 46 -16.37 -10.85 -4.94
N ALA A 47 -16.72 -12.00 -5.48
CA ALA A 47 -18.07 -12.26 -6.01
C ALA A 47 -19.19 -12.00 -4.98
N PHE A 48 -18.90 -12.15 -3.67
CA PHE A 48 -19.86 -11.86 -2.60
C PHE A 48 -20.32 -10.40 -2.58
N VAL A 49 -19.52 -9.47 -3.10
CA VAL A 49 -19.79 -8.02 -3.02
C VAL A 49 -21.06 -7.63 -3.76
N THR A 50 -21.45 -8.34 -4.81
CA THR A 50 -22.70 -8.09 -5.55
C THR A 50 -23.97 -8.55 -4.83
N ASN A 51 -23.85 -9.30 -3.74
CA ASN A 51 -24.98 -9.78 -2.93
C ASN A 51 -25.07 -9.01 -1.61
N ALA A 52 -26.18 -8.29 -1.38
CA ALA A 52 -26.36 -7.45 -0.20
C ALA A 52 -26.26 -8.22 1.13
N THR A 53 -26.78 -9.44 1.20
CA THR A 53 -26.70 -10.29 2.42
C THR A 53 -25.26 -10.69 2.72
N SER A 54 -24.52 -11.08 1.69
CA SER A 54 -23.11 -11.44 1.82
C SER A 54 -22.24 -10.24 2.19
N ARG A 55 -22.49 -9.06 1.60
CA ARG A 55 -21.84 -7.80 1.99
C ARG A 55 -22.07 -7.48 3.46
N ALA A 56 -23.34 -7.54 3.93
CA ALA A 56 -23.66 -7.28 5.33
C ALA A 56 -22.94 -8.24 6.29
N THR A 57 -22.83 -9.52 5.91
CA THR A 57 -22.06 -10.52 6.67
C THR A 57 -20.57 -10.15 6.70
N PHE A 58 -19.98 -9.82 5.54
CA PHE A 58 -18.59 -9.41 5.44
C PHE A 58 -18.31 -8.17 6.33
N VAL A 59 -19.13 -7.12 6.20
CA VAL A 59 -18.95 -5.88 6.98
C VAL A 59 -19.00 -6.16 8.48
N LYS A 60 -19.97 -6.97 8.94
CA LYS A 60 -20.08 -7.37 10.34
C LYS A 60 -18.84 -8.10 10.83
N THR A 61 -18.35 -9.08 10.07
CA THR A 61 -17.18 -9.88 10.45
C THR A 61 -15.88 -9.09 10.34
N ALA A 62 -15.76 -8.19 9.37
CA ALA A 62 -14.61 -7.30 9.22
C ALA A 62 -14.48 -6.32 10.41
N VAL A 63 -15.59 -5.73 10.89
CA VAL A 63 -15.59 -4.89 12.09
C VAL A 63 -15.24 -5.71 13.33
N GLN A 64 -15.70 -6.96 13.44
CA GLN A 64 -15.30 -7.83 14.55
C GLN A 64 -13.81 -8.18 14.50
N LEU A 65 -13.25 -8.46 13.31
CA LEU A 65 -11.81 -8.70 13.16
C LEU A 65 -10.98 -7.46 13.52
N LEU A 66 -11.45 -6.27 13.17
CA LEU A 66 -10.82 -5.01 13.57
C LEU A 66 -10.79 -4.89 15.10
N GLU A 67 -11.90 -5.11 15.77
CA GLU A 67 -12.01 -5.04 17.23
C GLU A 67 -11.16 -6.13 17.91
N ASP A 68 -11.19 -7.35 17.40
CA ASP A 68 -10.44 -8.48 17.96
C ASP A 68 -8.93 -8.23 17.93
N ASN A 69 -8.43 -7.71 16.84
CA ASN A 69 -6.98 -7.64 16.57
C ASN A 69 -6.38 -6.23 16.78
N GLY A 70 -7.19 -5.25 17.12
CA GLY A 70 -6.72 -3.91 17.45
C GLY A 70 -6.33 -3.07 16.24
N PHE A 71 -7.08 -3.14 15.15
CA PHE A 71 -6.84 -2.33 13.96
C PHE A 71 -7.50 -0.95 14.05
N ASP A 72 -7.00 0.00 13.26
CA ASP A 72 -7.47 1.39 13.18
C ASP A 72 -8.37 1.64 11.98
N GLY A 73 -8.52 0.66 11.13
CA GLY A 73 -9.32 0.75 9.90
C GLY A 73 -9.28 -0.52 9.07
N LEU A 74 -9.96 -0.43 7.93
CA LEU A 74 -10.09 -1.49 6.95
C LEU A 74 -9.69 -0.95 5.58
N ASP A 75 -9.07 -1.80 4.77
CA ASP A 75 -8.68 -1.51 3.39
C ASP A 75 -9.31 -2.53 2.46
N ILE A 76 -9.71 -2.09 1.26
CA ILE A 76 -10.20 -2.96 0.19
C ILE A 76 -9.25 -2.85 -0.99
N ASP A 77 -8.67 -3.98 -1.33
CA ASP A 77 -7.77 -4.15 -2.46
C ASP A 77 -8.38 -5.11 -3.49
N TRP A 78 -9.39 -4.62 -4.21
CA TRP A 78 -10.07 -5.38 -5.25
C TRP A 78 -9.53 -5.06 -6.64
N GLU A 79 -8.91 -6.06 -7.28
CA GLU A 79 -8.18 -5.92 -8.55
C GLU A 79 -8.84 -6.74 -9.68
N TYR A 80 -9.85 -6.23 -10.40
CA TYR A 80 -10.50 -4.96 -10.26
C TYR A 80 -12.01 -5.11 -10.48
N PRO A 81 -12.89 -4.31 -9.86
CA PRO A 81 -14.30 -4.27 -10.22
C PRO A 81 -14.44 -3.68 -11.62
N ALA A 82 -15.01 -4.42 -12.56
CA ALA A 82 -15.04 -4.06 -13.98
C ALA A 82 -16.45 -3.81 -14.52
N THR A 83 -17.43 -4.58 -14.05
CA THR A 83 -18.83 -4.46 -14.50
C THR A 83 -19.57 -3.35 -13.76
N GLU A 84 -20.65 -2.86 -14.35
CA GLU A 84 -21.55 -1.88 -13.71
C GLU A 84 -22.09 -2.38 -12.38
N ALA A 85 -22.42 -3.67 -12.28
CA ALA A 85 -22.88 -4.29 -11.03
C ALA A 85 -21.78 -4.29 -9.96
N GLU A 86 -20.57 -4.65 -10.31
CA GLU A 86 -19.43 -4.69 -9.38
C GLU A 86 -19.03 -3.29 -8.90
N THR A 87 -18.92 -2.33 -9.83
CA THR A 87 -18.54 -0.95 -9.47
C THR A 87 -19.60 -0.25 -8.63
N THR A 88 -20.89 -0.55 -8.86
CA THR A 88 -21.98 -0.09 -7.98
C THR A 88 -21.90 -0.75 -6.61
N SER A 89 -21.71 -2.06 -6.59
CA SER A 89 -21.61 -2.83 -5.34
C SER A 89 -20.35 -2.48 -4.52
N MET A 90 -19.27 -2.05 -5.16
CA MET A 90 -18.11 -1.49 -4.45
C MET A 90 -18.47 -0.21 -3.70
N VAL A 91 -19.28 0.68 -4.29
CA VAL A 91 -19.79 1.88 -3.59
C VAL A 91 -20.65 1.48 -2.40
N ASP A 92 -21.56 0.51 -2.58
CA ASP A 92 -22.41 0.01 -1.51
C ASP A 92 -21.59 -0.59 -0.37
N LEU A 93 -20.58 -1.40 -0.68
CA LEU A 93 -19.66 -1.98 0.31
C LEU A 93 -18.99 -0.90 1.16
N LEU A 94 -18.44 0.13 0.53
CA LEU A 94 -17.76 1.23 1.22
C LEU A 94 -18.75 2.03 2.09
N ALA A 95 -19.98 2.24 1.61
CA ALA A 95 -21.02 2.91 2.38
C ALA A 95 -21.43 2.10 3.62
N GLU A 96 -21.65 0.79 3.46
CA GLU A 96 -21.97 -0.13 4.54
C GLU A 96 -20.83 -0.23 5.57
N MET A 97 -19.57 -0.32 5.10
CA MET A 97 -18.38 -0.31 5.98
C MET A 97 -18.29 0.99 6.77
N ARG A 98 -18.46 2.15 6.12
CA ARG A 98 -18.41 3.45 6.80
C ARG A 98 -19.47 3.56 7.87
N ALA A 99 -20.72 3.21 7.55
CA ALA A 99 -21.81 3.21 8.51
C ALA A 99 -21.55 2.29 9.72
N ALA A 100 -21.01 1.10 9.47
CA ALA A 100 -20.71 0.13 10.54
C ALA A 100 -19.56 0.61 11.44
N LEU A 101 -18.48 1.16 10.86
CA LEU A 101 -17.34 1.69 11.61
C LEU A 101 -17.74 2.92 12.44
N ASP A 102 -18.57 3.81 11.90
CA ASP A 102 -19.06 4.99 12.62
C ASP A 102 -19.98 4.60 13.77
N ALA A 103 -20.86 3.60 13.56
CA ALA A 103 -21.69 3.02 14.63
C ALA A 103 -20.83 2.37 15.72
N HIS A 104 -19.79 1.62 15.34
CA HIS A 104 -18.86 0.99 16.25
C HIS A 104 -18.10 2.03 17.09
N ALA A 105 -17.53 3.06 16.46
CA ALA A 105 -16.86 4.16 17.13
C ALA A 105 -17.78 4.87 18.13
N LYS A 106 -19.01 5.16 17.71
CA LYS A 106 -20.04 5.78 18.56
C LYS A 106 -20.39 4.92 19.78
N ALA A 107 -20.56 3.61 19.60
CA ALA A 107 -20.88 2.68 20.68
C ALA A 107 -19.77 2.60 21.73
N LYS A 108 -18.50 2.74 21.31
CA LYS A 108 -17.31 2.77 22.19
C LYS A 108 -17.04 4.14 22.78
N GLY A 109 -17.63 5.20 22.26
CA GLY A 109 -17.30 6.58 22.64
C GLY A 109 -15.97 7.07 22.07
N ASP A 110 -15.46 6.45 21.01
CA ASP A 110 -14.24 6.86 20.33
C ASP A 110 -14.45 8.20 19.60
N LYS A 111 -13.46 9.11 19.74
CA LYS A 111 -13.51 10.43 19.08
C LYS A 111 -12.77 10.45 17.75
N THR A 112 -11.79 9.58 17.57
CA THR A 112 -11.07 9.39 16.31
C THR A 112 -11.88 8.45 15.43
N PRO A 113 -12.15 8.78 14.16
CA PRO A 113 -12.82 7.86 13.24
C PRO A 113 -11.90 6.68 12.90
N TYR A 114 -12.51 5.54 12.57
CA TYR A 114 -11.81 4.43 11.93
C TYR A 114 -11.59 4.73 10.45
N GLU A 115 -10.44 4.34 9.94
CA GLU A 115 -10.07 4.60 8.55
C GLU A 115 -10.70 3.58 7.59
N ILE A 116 -11.02 4.02 6.39
CA ILE A 116 -11.27 3.15 5.23
C ILE A 116 -10.35 3.59 4.12
N SER A 117 -9.56 2.69 3.59
CA SER A 117 -8.78 2.94 2.39
C SER A 117 -9.13 1.97 1.27
N VAL A 118 -8.74 2.30 0.07
CA VAL A 118 -8.87 1.45 -1.12
C VAL A 118 -7.59 1.50 -1.92
N ALA A 119 -7.11 0.35 -2.37
CA ALA A 119 -6.09 0.27 -3.41
C ALA A 119 -6.77 0.43 -4.78
N VAL A 120 -6.18 1.23 -5.65
CA VAL A 120 -6.79 1.56 -6.95
C VAL A 120 -5.76 1.55 -8.08
N PRO A 121 -6.19 1.13 -9.30
CA PRO A 121 -5.30 0.99 -10.44
C PRO A 121 -4.83 2.33 -11.03
N ALA A 122 -3.63 2.32 -11.62
CA ALA A 122 -3.14 3.41 -12.47
C ALA A 122 -3.35 3.15 -13.96
N GLY A 123 -3.68 1.94 -14.37
CA GLY A 123 -4.03 1.60 -15.74
C GLY A 123 -5.45 2.05 -16.11
N SER A 124 -5.61 2.76 -17.25
CA SER A 124 -6.88 3.39 -17.64
C SER A 124 -8.01 2.39 -17.84
N GLN A 125 -7.72 1.21 -18.37
CA GLN A 125 -8.71 0.16 -18.57
C GLN A 125 -9.40 -0.27 -17.27
N ASN A 126 -8.71 -0.15 -16.14
CA ASN A 126 -9.19 -0.59 -14.83
C ASN A 126 -9.81 0.55 -14.00
N TYR A 127 -9.34 1.80 -14.16
CA TYR A 127 -9.93 2.91 -13.40
C TYR A 127 -11.16 3.54 -14.06
N LEU A 128 -11.28 3.51 -15.38
CA LEU A 128 -12.40 4.13 -16.10
C LEU A 128 -13.80 3.65 -15.64
N PRO A 129 -14.01 2.36 -15.30
CA PRO A 129 -15.29 1.88 -14.79
C PRO A 129 -15.64 2.36 -13.37
N LEU A 130 -14.65 2.81 -12.57
CA LEU A 130 -14.84 3.10 -11.15
C LEU A 130 -15.75 4.33 -10.92
N LYS A 131 -16.62 4.23 -9.92
CA LYS A 131 -17.52 5.32 -9.50
C LYS A 131 -16.87 6.21 -8.44
N VAL A 132 -15.67 6.74 -8.74
CA VAL A 132 -14.75 7.37 -7.78
C VAL A 132 -15.39 8.51 -6.98
N LYS A 133 -16.22 9.37 -7.61
CA LYS A 133 -16.92 10.45 -6.91
C LYS A 133 -17.91 9.95 -5.85
N GLN A 134 -18.50 8.78 -6.06
CA GLN A 134 -19.40 8.17 -5.11
C GLN A 134 -18.62 7.49 -3.99
N MET A 135 -17.54 6.80 -4.33
CA MET A 135 -16.62 6.15 -3.38
C MET A 135 -15.94 7.16 -2.44
N ASP A 136 -15.53 8.34 -2.94
CA ASP A 136 -14.80 9.36 -2.16
C ASP A 136 -15.52 9.85 -0.92
N LYS A 137 -16.87 9.69 -0.88
CA LYS A 137 -17.69 10.04 0.28
C LYS A 137 -17.39 9.17 1.51
N TYR A 138 -16.93 7.94 1.30
CA TYR A 138 -16.83 6.92 2.33
C TYR A 138 -15.41 6.59 2.71
N VAL A 139 -14.45 6.79 1.80
CA VAL A 139 -13.04 6.49 2.03
C VAL A 139 -12.31 7.63 2.75
N SER A 140 -11.37 7.27 3.61
CA SER A 140 -10.47 8.19 4.27
C SER A 140 -9.33 8.59 3.33
N TYR A 141 -8.77 7.62 2.59
CA TYR A 141 -7.73 7.85 1.59
C TYR A 141 -7.69 6.75 0.53
N TRP A 142 -7.08 7.08 -0.60
CA TRP A 142 -6.93 6.26 -1.79
C TRP A 142 -5.47 5.90 -1.96
N ASN A 143 -5.14 4.64 -2.14
CA ASN A 143 -3.81 4.16 -2.45
C ASN A 143 -3.70 3.90 -3.96
N LEU A 144 -3.17 4.83 -4.73
CA LEU A 144 -2.91 4.61 -6.14
C LEU A 144 -1.74 3.64 -6.30
N MET A 145 -1.95 2.49 -6.90
CA MET A 145 -0.92 1.52 -7.28
C MET A 145 -0.17 2.05 -8.51
N ALA A 146 0.71 3.05 -8.27
CA ALA A 146 1.46 3.76 -9.31
C ALA A 146 2.78 3.04 -9.63
N TYR A 147 2.67 1.75 -9.90
CA TYR A 147 3.74 0.84 -10.27
C TYR A 147 3.19 -0.26 -11.19
N ASP A 148 4.03 -1.23 -11.58
CA ASP A 148 3.69 -2.30 -12.52
C ASP A 148 3.25 -1.76 -13.90
N TYR A 149 3.86 -0.66 -14.33
CA TYR A 149 3.62 -0.13 -15.67
C TYR A 149 4.32 -0.95 -16.74
N ALA A 150 5.39 -1.64 -16.38
CA ALA A 150 6.09 -2.61 -17.21
C ALA A 150 6.51 -3.84 -16.40
N GLY A 151 6.65 -4.96 -17.09
CA GLY A 151 7.03 -6.24 -16.51
C GLY A 151 7.21 -7.28 -17.63
N SER A 152 7.17 -8.57 -17.28
CA SER A 152 7.33 -9.69 -18.22
C SER A 152 6.33 -9.70 -19.38
N TRP A 153 5.23 -8.99 -19.28
CA TRP A 153 4.19 -8.82 -20.30
C TRP A 153 4.49 -7.71 -21.32
N SER A 154 5.54 -6.91 -21.11
CA SER A 154 5.88 -5.78 -21.98
C SER A 154 6.60 -6.25 -23.24
N GLU A 155 6.40 -5.56 -24.38
CA GLU A 155 7.11 -5.85 -25.63
C GLU A 155 8.56 -5.36 -25.61
N VAL A 156 8.83 -4.31 -24.85
CA VAL A 156 10.15 -3.70 -24.68
C VAL A 156 10.41 -3.46 -23.19
N SER A 157 11.69 -3.33 -22.81
CA SER A 157 12.07 -2.85 -21.48
C SER A 157 11.53 -1.45 -21.27
N ASP A 158 10.90 -1.19 -20.13
CA ASP A 158 10.31 0.12 -19.83
C ASP A 158 10.40 0.42 -18.32
N TYR A 159 9.96 1.59 -17.92
CA TYR A 159 9.91 2.01 -16.52
C TYR A 159 8.79 1.29 -15.77
N LEU A 160 9.13 0.81 -14.57
CA LEU A 160 8.18 0.21 -13.63
C LEU A 160 7.14 1.20 -13.11
N ALA A 161 7.53 2.46 -12.86
CA ALA A 161 6.74 3.40 -12.05
C ALA A 161 7.04 4.88 -12.37
N ASN A 162 7.03 5.24 -13.65
CA ASN A 162 7.30 6.60 -14.12
C ASN A 162 6.19 7.58 -13.73
N VAL A 163 6.56 8.80 -13.31
CA VAL A 163 5.57 9.87 -13.07
C VAL A 163 5.04 10.41 -14.39
N TYR A 164 5.90 10.66 -15.35
CA TYR A 164 5.57 11.15 -16.70
C TYR A 164 5.99 10.15 -17.76
N GLY A 165 5.59 10.38 -19.01
CA GLY A 165 5.92 9.50 -20.13
C GLY A 165 4.91 8.37 -20.28
N GLY A 166 5.39 7.12 -20.45
CA GLY A 166 4.53 5.96 -20.70
C GLY A 166 4.19 5.75 -22.17
N ALA A 167 5.13 6.07 -23.07
CA ALA A 167 4.90 5.94 -24.51
C ALA A 167 4.67 4.49 -24.95
N TYR A 168 5.25 3.52 -24.25
CA TYR A 168 5.11 2.09 -24.54
C TYR A 168 4.12 1.41 -23.61
N SER A 169 4.20 1.67 -22.30
CA SER A 169 3.27 1.10 -21.31
C SER A 169 1.86 1.69 -21.37
N GLY A 170 1.69 2.89 -21.94
CA GLY A 170 0.42 3.62 -21.93
C GLY A 170 0.03 4.16 -20.55
N ALA A 171 0.90 4.01 -19.53
CA ALA A 171 0.61 4.37 -18.15
C ALA A 171 1.62 5.38 -17.59
N SER A 172 1.14 6.29 -16.77
CA SER A 172 1.97 7.18 -15.95
C SER A 172 1.21 7.63 -14.70
N THR A 173 1.94 7.86 -13.62
CA THR A 173 1.37 8.34 -12.35
C THR A 173 0.62 9.65 -12.53
N SER A 174 1.16 10.58 -13.33
CA SER A 174 0.55 11.88 -13.58
C SER A 174 -0.78 11.77 -14.34
N ALA A 175 -0.87 10.90 -15.34
CA ALA A 175 -2.11 10.71 -16.11
C ALA A 175 -3.22 10.11 -15.22
N ALA A 176 -2.91 9.06 -14.47
CA ALA A 176 -3.85 8.45 -13.54
C ALA A 176 -4.31 9.45 -12.46
N THR A 177 -3.37 10.14 -11.79
CA THR A 177 -3.68 11.15 -10.78
C THR A 177 -4.60 12.22 -11.33
N THR A 178 -4.29 12.77 -12.51
CA THR A 178 -5.11 13.79 -13.17
C THR A 178 -6.54 13.30 -13.36
N TRP A 179 -6.72 12.08 -13.86
CA TRP A 179 -8.04 11.52 -14.07
C TRP A 179 -8.83 11.39 -12.76
N TYR A 180 -8.23 10.79 -11.70
CA TYR A 180 -8.91 10.63 -10.42
C TYR A 180 -9.38 11.97 -9.84
N LEU A 181 -8.51 12.99 -9.84
CA LEU A 181 -8.84 14.30 -9.30
C LEU A 181 -9.93 15.00 -10.12
N GLN A 182 -9.86 14.94 -11.45
CA GLN A 182 -10.87 15.51 -12.35
C GLN A 182 -12.23 14.81 -12.21
N ASN A 183 -12.24 13.54 -11.80
CA ASN A 183 -13.47 12.77 -11.59
C ASN A 183 -13.98 12.81 -10.13
N GLY A 184 -13.44 13.69 -9.30
CA GLY A 184 -14.03 14.07 -8.01
C GLY A 184 -13.40 13.43 -6.77
N VAL A 185 -12.22 12.81 -6.91
CA VAL A 185 -11.40 12.39 -5.77
C VAL A 185 -10.71 13.61 -5.17
N SER A 186 -10.77 13.73 -3.85
CA SER A 186 -10.08 14.81 -3.13
C SER A 186 -8.55 14.61 -3.15
N PRO A 187 -7.75 15.61 -3.57
CA PRO A 187 -6.30 15.50 -3.52
C PRO A 187 -5.77 15.23 -2.11
N LYS A 188 -6.47 15.71 -1.07
CA LYS A 188 -6.12 15.51 0.34
C LYS A 188 -6.37 14.09 0.86
N LYS A 189 -6.95 13.24 0.04
CA LYS A 189 -7.15 11.81 0.31
C LYS A 189 -6.32 10.92 -0.62
N PHE A 190 -5.64 11.48 -1.62
CA PHE A 190 -5.01 10.72 -2.69
C PHE A 190 -3.54 10.47 -2.41
N VAL A 191 -3.16 9.21 -2.23
CA VAL A 191 -1.82 8.74 -1.86
C VAL A 191 -1.19 8.03 -3.06
N ILE A 192 0.08 8.31 -3.33
CA ILE A 192 0.81 7.75 -4.46
C ILE A 192 1.64 6.55 -4.01
N GLY A 193 1.38 5.40 -4.63
CA GLY A 193 2.15 4.17 -4.44
C GLY A 193 3.52 4.24 -5.10
N MET A 194 4.52 3.70 -4.42
CA MET A 194 5.90 3.58 -4.89
C MET A 194 6.40 2.17 -4.65
N PRO A 195 7.10 1.54 -5.61
CA PRO A 195 7.58 0.18 -5.46
C PRO A 195 8.84 0.13 -4.60
N LEU A 196 8.93 -0.89 -3.73
CA LEU A 196 10.17 -1.27 -3.03
C LEU A 196 10.79 -2.52 -3.68
N TYR A 197 10.60 -2.63 -4.98
CA TYR A 197 11.13 -3.68 -5.85
C TYR A 197 11.45 -3.11 -7.23
N GLY A 198 12.13 -3.91 -8.04
CA GLY A 198 12.41 -3.61 -9.44
C GLY A 198 11.96 -4.74 -10.35
N VAL A 199 11.73 -4.42 -11.61
CA VAL A 199 11.46 -5.39 -12.67
C VAL A 199 12.66 -5.52 -13.59
N GLY A 200 13.04 -6.76 -13.88
CA GLY A 200 14.19 -7.10 -14.71
C GLY A 200 13.84 -7.34 -16.17
N PHE A 201 14.78 -7.01 -17.05
CA PHE A 201 14.75 -7.27 -18.49
C PHE A 201 16.14 -7.74 -18.91
N GLU A 202 16.25 -9.00 -19.36
CA GLU A 202 17.51 -9.61 -19.78
C GLU A 202 17.72 -9.53 -21.27
N ASN A 203 18.98 -9.70 -21.71
CA ASN A 203 19.36 -9.70 -23.13
C ASN A 203 18.90 -8.46 -23.90
N THR A 204 18.75 -7.33 -23.22
CA THR A 204 18.42 -6.04 -23.85
C THR A 204 19.64 -5.18 -24.13
N THR A 205 19.50 -4.19 -25.01
CA THR A 205 20.55 -3.19 -25.29
C THR A 205 20.35 -1.88 -24.52
N GLY A 206 19.30 -1.79 -23.70
CA GLY A 206 18.98 -0.62 -22.88
C GLY A 206 17.49 -0.44 -22.69
N ILE A 207 17.10 0.73 -22.14
CA ILE A 207 15.70 1.09 -21.94
C ILE A 207 14.98 1.29 -23.28
N PHE A 208 13.71 0.92 -23.36
CA PHE A 208 12.84 0.98 -24.56
C PHE A 208 13.34 0.10 -25.71
N GLN A 209 14.02 -0.97 -25.39
CA GLN A 209 14.54 -1.91 -26.38
C GLN A 209 13.93 -3.31 -26.17
N PRO A 210 13.85 -4.14 -27.22
CA PRO A 210 13.49 -5.54 -27.06
C PRO A 210 14.39 -6.25 -26.04
N TYR A 211 13.82 -7.22 -25.36
CA TYR A 211 14.50 -8.04 -24.37
C TYR A 211 14.12 -9.51 -24.52
N ASN A 212 14.87 -10.40 -23.90
CA ASN A 212 14.57 -11.81 -23.87
C ASN A 212 14.93 -12.41 -22.51
N GLY A 213 13.88 -12.62 -21.69
CA GLY A 213 13.97 -13.06 -20.30
C GLY A 213 13.88 -11.90 -19.32
N VAL A 214 13.54 -12.22 -18.09
CA VAL A 214 13.36 -11.24 -16.99
C VAL A 214 14.23 -11.56 -15.77
N GLY A 215 14.91 -12.71 -15.78
CA GLY A 215 15.76 -13.17 -14.70
C GLY A 215 15.01 -13.83 -13.54
N PRO A 216 15.74 -14.46 -12.61
CA PRO A 216 15.14 -15.30 -11.57
C PRO A 216 14.39 -14.50 -10.49
N GLY A 217 14.68 -13.20 -10.33
CA GLY A 217 14.12 -12.39 -9.25
C GLY A 217 14.59 -12.79 -7.85
N THR A 218 14.05 -12.12 -6.82
CA THR A 218 14.32 -12.46 -5.41
C THR A 218 13.35 -13.56 -4.91
N TRP A 219 12.08 -13.43 -5.21
CA TRP A 219 11.01 -14.35 -4.78
C TRP A 219 10.14 -14.81 -5.95
N GLU A 220 10.05 -14.01 -6.98
CA GLU A 220 9.26 -14.21 -8.18
C GLU A 220 10.10 -13.84 -9.40
N GLU A 221 9.95 -14.60 -10.49
CA GLU A 221 10.70 -14.40 -11.73
C GLU A 221 10.53 -12.96 -12.25
N GLY A 222 11.64 -12.28 -12.47
CA GLY A 222 11.68 -10.90 -12.94
C GLY A 222 11.48 -9.82 -11.87
N ILE A 223 11.17 -10.19 -10.61
CA ILE A 223 10.92 -9.24 -9.52
C ILE A 223 12.07 -9.28 -8.50
N TYR A 224 12.70 -8.15 -8.27
CA TYR A 224 13.87 -8.03 -7.38
C TYR A 224 13.58 -7.06 -6.23
N ASP A 225 13.77 -7.49 -4.98
CA ASP A 225 13.67 -6.58 -3.83
C ASP A 225 14.60 -5.38 -4.01
N TYR A 226 14.12 -4.17 -3.74
CA TYR A 226 14.94 -2.96 -3.80
C TYR A 226 16.21 -3.07 -2.95
N LYS A 227 16.15 -3.73 -1.79
CA LYS A 227 17.33 -3.93 -0.90
C LYS A 227 18.48 -4.70 -1.55
N ALA A 228 18.21 -5.47 -2.61
CA ALA A 228 19.22 -6.19 -3.37
C ALA A 228 19.84 -5.36 -4.52
N LEU A 229 19.28 -4.17 -4.82
CA LEU A 229 19.64 -3.35 -5.98
C LEU A 229 20.53 -2.14 -5.59
N PRO A 230 21.34 -1.59 -6.53
CA PRO A 230 21.70 -2.18 -7.83
C PRO A 230 22.63 -3.38 -7.67
N PHE A 231 22.67 -4.26 -8.67
CA PHE A 231 23.67 -5.31 -8.73
C PHE A 231 25.05 -4.76 -9.06
N ASP A 232 26.08 -5.48 -8.62
CA ASP A 232 27.47 -5.14 -8.92
C ASP A 232 27.74 -5.10 -10.43
N GLY A 233 28.38 -4.02 -10.89
CA GLY A 233 28.67 -3.78 -12.30
C GLY A 233 27.61 -3.02 -13.06
N ALA A 234 26.37 -2.92 -12.53
CA ALA A 234 25.30 -2.17 -13.17
C ALA A 234 25.44 -0.65 -12.93
N LYS A 235 25.23 0.13 -13.99
CA LYS A 235 25.24 1.59 -13.92
C LYS A 235 23.81 2.10 -13.69
N VAL A 236 23.63 2.88 -12.62
CA VAL A 236 22.35 3.54 -12.27
C VAL A 236 22.12 4.77 -13.12
N VAL A 237 20.92 4.91 -13.64
CA VAL A 237 20.44 6.07 -14.41
C VAL A 237 19.18 6.61 -13.76
N ASN A 238 19.20 7.90 -13.38
CA ASN A 238 18.02 8.63 -12.91
C ASN A 238 17.51 9.52 -14.05
N ASP A 239 16.28 9.29 -14.47
CA ASP A 239 15.60 10.09 -15.50
C ASP A 239 14.67 11.12 -14.83
N PHE A 240 15.13 12.33 -14.67
CA PHE A 240 14.34 13.42 -14.09
C PHE A 240 13.22 13.93 -14.99
N LYS A 241 13.27 13.67 -16.30
CA LYS A 241 12.19 14.03 -17.21
C LYS A 241 10.94 13.21 -16.95
N ASN A 242 11.11 11.90 -16.75
CA ASN A 242 10.03 10.98 -16.47
C ASN A 242 9.84 10.72 -14.96
N ILE A 243 10.74 11.22 -14.12
CA ILE A 243 10.85 10.92 -12.68
C ILE A 243 10.78 9.40 -12.47
N SER A 244 11.79 8.73 -13.00
CA SER A 244 11.96 7.27 -12.92
C SER A 244 13.44 6.90 -12.96
N SER A 245 13.77 5.64 -12.72
CA SER A 245 15.16 5.17 -12.77
C SER A 245 15.27 3.70 -13.15
N TYR A 246 16.49 3.33 -13.51
CA TYR A 246 16.89 1.95 -13.75
C TYR A 246 18.38 1.78 -13.52
N SER A 247 18.82 0.53 -13.36
CA SER A 247 20.22 0.15 -13.52
C SER A 247 20.40 -0.70 -14.78
N TYR A 248 21.57 -0.59 -15.41
CA TYR A 248 21.91 -1.34 -16.62
C TYR A 248 23.34 -1.88 -16.56
N ASP A 249 23.48 -3.20 -16.63
CA ASP A 249 24.75 -3.89 -16.83
C ASP A 249 24.95 -4.18 -18.32
N ARG A 250 25.92 -3.49 -18.93
CA ARG A 250 26.21 -3.64 -20.38
C ARG A 250 26.85 -5.00 -20.74
N VAL A 251 27.51 -5.64 -19.78
CA VAL A 251 28.19 -6.93 -20.01
C VAL A 251 27.15 -8.05 -19.95
N LYS A 252 26.33 -8.06 -18.92
CA LYS A 252 25.21 -9.02 -18.79
C LYS A 252 24.05 -8.70 -19.71
N ARG A 253 23.96 -7.47 -20.21
CA ARG A 253 22.81 -6.94 -20.96
C ARG A 253 21.52 -7.02 -20.15
N GLU A 254 21.62 -6.75 -18.84
CA GLU A 254 20.54 -6.79 -17.87
C GLU A 254 20.14 -5.37 -17.46
N LEU A 255 18.87 -5.05 -17.60
CA LEU A 255 18.27 -3.80 -17.14
C LEU A 255 17.27 -4.12 -16.04
N ILE A 256 17.34 -3.38 -14.92
CA ILE A 256 16.33 -3.46 -13.86
C ILE A 256 15.78 -2.06 -13.63
N SER A 257 14.47 -1.88 -13.84
CA SER A 257 13.76 -0.63 -13.52
C SER A 257 13.29 -0.68 -12.07
N TYR A 258 13.63 0.34 -11.28
CA TYR A 258 13.26 0.50 -9.87
C TYR A 258 13.47 1.95 -9.44
N ASP A 259 12.92 2.35 -8.29
CA ASP A 259 13.13 3.69 -7.74
C ASP A 259 14.44 3.75 -6.92
N THR A 260 15.22 4.80 -7.16
CA THR A 260 16.39 5.17 -6.31
C THR A 260 15.96 6.16 -5.22
N PRO A 261 16.78 6.40 -4.17
CA PRO A 261 16.50 7.44 -3.17
C PRO A 261 16.30 8.83 -3.80
N VAL A 262 17.06 9.13 -4.86
CA VAL A 262 16.93 10.41 -5.58
C VAL A 262 15.57 10.52 -6.28
N ILE A 263 15.11 9.44 -6.90
CA ILE A 263 13.79 9.39 -7.56
C ILE A 263 12.65 9.37 -6.54
N ALA A 264 12.80 8.64 -5.42
CA ALA A 264 11.84 8.67 -4.34
C ALA A 264 11.67 10.10 -3.75
N ALA A 265 12.78 10.82 -3.57
CA ALA A 265 12.75 12.22 -3.16
C ALA A 265 12.04 13.12 -4.19
N ALA A 266 12.30 12.90 -5.49
CA ALA A 266 11.62 13.65 -6.56
C ALA A 266 10.12 13.36 -6.61
N LYS A 267 9.70 12.09 -6.44
CA LYS A 267 8.29 11.69 -6.31
C LYS A 267 7.63 12.34 -5.09
N ALA A 268 8.30 12.34 -3.94
CA ALA A 268 7.79 13.00 -2.73
C ALA A 268 7.61 14.51 -2.92
N ALA A 269 8.56 15.18 -3.58
CA ALA A 269 8.44 16.59 -3.94
C ALA A 269 7.27 16.83 -4.91
N TRP A 270 7.08 15.95 -5.88
CA TRP A 270 5.94 16.00 -6.81
C TRP A 270 4.60 15.84 -6.07
N ILE A 271 4.49 14.91 -5.11
CA ILE A 271 3.31 14.72 -4.26
C ILE A 271 2.99 16.02 -3.49
N ASN A 272 4.00 16.63 -2.85
CA ASN A 272 3.85 17.89 -2.13
C ASN A 272 3.38 19.03 -3.04
N LEU A 273 3.99 19.16 -4.22
CA LEU A 273 3.67 20.21 -5.21
C LEU A 273 2.20 20.12 -5.66
N HIS A 274 1.66 18.91 -5.82
CA HIS A 274 0.27 18.69 -6.23
C HIS A 274 -0.70 18.68 -5.05
N GLY A 275 -0.22 18.89 -3.83
CA GLY A 275 -1.04 18.95 -2.63
C GLY A 275 -1.75 17.64 -2.29
N LEU A 276 -1.16 16.52 -2.70
CA LEU A 276 -1.68 15.16 -2.45
C LEU A 276 -1.48 14.75 -0.99
N ALA A 277 -2.14 13.67 -0.58
CA ALA A 277 -2.16 13.23 0.81
C ALA A 277 -0.85 12.62 1.29
N GLY A 278 -0.12 11.90 0.42
CA GLY A 278 1.11 11.25 0.85
C GLY A 278 1.65 10.22 -0.14
N GLY A 279 2.60 9.42 0.33
CA GLY A 279 3.17 8.26 -0.36
C GLY A 279 2.85 6.95 0.35
N MET A 280 2.70 5.88 -0.40
CA MET A 280 2.53 4.50 0.04
C MET A 280 3.63 3.65 -0.58
N PHE A 281 3.97 2.52 0.01
CA PHE A 281 5.01 1.63 -0.49
C PHE A 281 4.53 0.19 -0.55
N TRP A 282 4.81 -0.50 -1.64
CA TRP A 282 4.63 -1.93 -1.80
C TRP A 282 5.98 -2.60 -2.09
N ASP A 283 6.51 -3.51 -1.23
CA ASP A 283 6.11 -3.63 0.17
C ASP A 283 7.35 -3.41 1.06
N LEU A 284 7.11 -3.08 2.31
CA LEU A 284 8.15 -2.64 3.24
C LEU A 284 9.27 -3.68 3.46
N SER A 285 9.00 -4.96 3.22
CA SER A 285 10.01 -6.02 3.33
C SER A 285 11.15 -5.88 2.30
N GLY A 286 10.87 -5.24 1.16
CA GLY A 286 11.84 -4.97 0.09
C GLY A 286 12.74 -3.76 0.32
N ASP A 287 12.46 -2.90 1.32
CA ASP A 287 13.21 -1.66 1.54
C ASP A 287 14.60 -1.89 2.17
N LYS A 288 15.47 -0.92 1.99
CA LYS A 288 16.76 -0.81 2.71
C LYS A 288 16.58 -0.13 4.06
N ASN A 289 17.63 -0.14 4.86
CA ASN A 289 17.66 0.54 6.15
C ASN A 289 18.39 1.90 6.07
N GLY A 290 18.06 2.80 7.01
CA GLY A 290 18.73 4.09 7.17
C GLY A 290 18.54 5.02 5.97
N THR A 291 19.59 5.72 5.58
CA THR A 291 19.56 6.76 4.53
C THR A 291 19.32 6.22 3.11
N GLU A 292 19.45 4.92 2.90
CA GLU A 292 19.12 4.29 1.62
C GLU A 292 17.68 3.81 1.53
N SER A 293 16.91 3.85 2.63
CA SER A 293 15.47 3.54 2.63
C SER A 293 14.70 4.55 1.78
N LEU A 294 13.86 4.04 0.87
CA LEU A 294 12.98 4.90 0.06
C LEU A 294 11.85 5.48 0.91
N ALA A 295 11.32 4.68 1.83
CA ALA A 295 10.28 5.13 2.75
C ALA A 295 10.78 6.27 3.66
N TRP A 296 11.97 6.11 4.25
CA TRP A 296 12.60 7.15 5.06
C TRP A 296 12.91 8.41 4.25
N THR A 297 13.47 8.27 3.05
CA THR A 297 13.77 9.39 2.14
C THR A 297 12.51 10.19 1.82
N THR A 298 11.42 9.50 1.47
CA THR A 298 10.13 10.11 1.18
C THR A 298 9.57 10.86 2.39
N ALA A 299 9.59 10.24 3.57
CA ALA A 299 9.12 10.87 4.81
C ALA A 299 9.90 12.16 5.14
N LYS A 300 11.21 12.18 4.91
CA LYS A 300 12.05 13.38 5.10
C LYS A 300 11.68 14.52 4.17
N VAL A 301 11.34 14.25 2.92
CA VAL A 301 10.92 15.27 1.95
C VAL A 301 9.52 15.79 2.27
N MET A 302 8.63 14.93 2.74
CA MET A 302 7.26 15.31 3.13
C MET A 302 7.20 16.14 4.41
N GLN A 303 8.19 16.05 5.28
CA GLN A 303 8.40 16.82 6.52
C GLN A 303 7.31 16.64 7.58
N LYS A 304 6.03 16.87 7.24
CA LYS A 304 4.91 16.74 8.16
C LYS A 304 4.08 15.51 7.81
N LEU A 305 4.09 14.54 8.72
CA LEU A 305 3.22 13.35 8.66
C LEU A 305 1.98 13.56 9.53
N ASP A 306 0.94 12.77 9.30
CA ASP A 306 -0.25 12.74 10.15
C ASP A 306 0.13 12.33 11.58
N ASP A 307 -0.33 13.08 12.56
CA ASP A 307 -0.09 12.86 13.99
C ASP A 307 -1.37 12.54 14.78
N THR A 308 -2.48 12.32 14.07
CA THR A 308 -3.74 11.92 14.72
C THR A 308 -3.58 10.58 15.45
N PRO A 309 -4.12 10.44 16.69
CA PRO A 309 -3.87 9.27 17.49
C PRO A 309 -4.59 8.03 16.94
N ASN A 310 -3.95 6.89 17.05
CA ASN A 310 -4.53 5.57 16.84
C ASN A 310 -5.47 5.15 17.97
N HIS A 311 -6.22 4.08 17.76
CA HIS A 311 -7.05 3.43 18.78
C HIS A 311 -6.22 2.46 19.64
N LEU A 312 -6.48 2.41 20.94
CA LEU A 312 -5.87 1.43 21.88
C LEU A 312 -6.90 0.75 22.78
N ASN A 313 -8.18 1.08 22.66
CA ASN A 313 -9.23 0.51 23.48
C ASN A 313 -10.12 -0.42 22.64
N TYR A 314 -10.07 -1.72 22.94
CA TYR A 314 -10.80 -2.76 22.22
C TYR A 314 -11.57 -3.67 23.22
N PRO A 315 -12.61 -3.13 23.87
CA PRO A 315 -13.32 -3.85 24.95
C PRO A 315 -14.13 -5.05 24.45
N GLY A 316 -14.49 -5.07 23.15
CA GLY A 316 -15.23 -6.14 22.50
C GLY A 316 -14.35 -7.24 21.89
N SER A 317 -13.02 -7.14 22.02
CA SER A 317 -12.11 -8.15 21.51
C SER A 317 -12.34 -9.51 22.16
N GLN A 318 -12.25 -10.59 21.37
CA GLN A 318 -12.25 -11.95 21.92
C GLN A 318 -11.01 -12.28 22.75
N PHE A 319 -9.92 -11.51 22.60
CA PHE A 319 -8.65 -11.75 23.29
C PHE A 319 -8.55 -11.01 24.61
N ASP A 320 -8.25 -11.75 25.70
CA ASP A 320 -8.17 -11.21 27.06
C ASP A 320 -7.11 -10.13 27.21
N ASN A 321 -5.92 -10.37 26.68
CA ASN A 321 -4.83 -9.39 26.72
C ASN A 321 -5.10 -8.14 25.90
N MET A 322 -5.87 -8.24 24.80
CA MET A 322 -6.31 -7.09 24.00
C MET A 322 -7.30 -6.24 24.79
N ARG A 323 -8.34 -6.84 25.40
CA ARG A 323 -9.30 -6.13 26.26
C ARG A 323 -8.60 -5.43 27.43
N ALA A 324 -7.55 -6.06 27.96
CA ALA A 324 -6.73 -5.48 29.02
C ALA A 324 -5.75 -4.39 28.54
N GLY A 325 -5.68 -4.10 27.25
CA GLY A 325 -4.75 -3.14 26.65
C GLY A 325 -3.29 -3.56 26.78
N MET A 326 -2.99 -4.87 26.72
CA MET A 326 -1.64 -5.48 26.83
C MET A 326 -0.88 -5.04 28.09
N LYS A 327 -1.58 -4.78 29.21
CA LYS A 327 -0.96 -4.38 30.47
C LYS A 327 0.00 -5.46 30.97
N GLY A 328 1.18 -5.05 31.42
CA GLY A 328 2.20 -5.94 31.95
C GLY A 328 3.06 -6.66 30.91
N VAL A 329 2.76 -6.51 29.61
CA VAL A 329 3.59 -7.06 28.55
C VAL A 329 4.88 -6.25 28.44
N LYS A 330 6.05 -6.89 28.66
CA LYS A 330 7.35 -6.26 28.38
C LYS A 330 7.56 -6.25 26.86
N ASN A 331 7.75 -5.06 26.29
CA ASN A 331 8.08 -4.93 24.88
C ASN A 331 9.59 -5.20 24.66
N PRO A 332 9.98 -6.28 23.98
CA PRO A 332 11.39 -6.60 23.75
C PRO A 332 12.09 -5.62 22.81
N HIS A 333 11.34 -4.82 22.06
CA HIS A 333 11.88 -3.89 21.04
C HIS A 333 12.00 -2.44 21.50
N ARG A 334 11.65 -2.12 22.76
CA ARG A 334 11.66 -0.75 23.30
C ARG A 334 12.98 0.00 23.14
N ARG A 335 14.13 -0.72 23.07
CA ARG A 335 15.47 -0.11 22.93
C ARG A 335 15.91 0.21 21.49
N ARG A 336 15.19 -0.28 20.45
CA ARG A 336 15.60 -0.08 19.05
C ARG A 336 14.96 1.13 18.37
N PHE A 337 13.89 1.70 18.94
CA PHE A 337 13.16 2.81 18.33
C PHE A 337 13.60 4.20 18.79
N GLU A 338 14.29 4.30 19.93
CA GLU A 338 14.76 5.59 20.46
C GLU A 338 15.97 6.15 19.71
N ASP A 339 16.68 5.32 18.94
CA ASP A 339 17.94 5.71 18.26
C ASP A 339 17.78 6.06 16.76
N HIS A 340 16.57 6.00 16.17
CA HIS A 340 16.39 6.13 14.72
C HIS A 340 15.28 7.07 14.25
N PHE A 341 14.67 7.88 15.12
CA PHE A 341 13.69 8.88 14.71
C PHE A 341 13.95 10.26 15.31
#